data_6b1e555306a8f32486664d012d352e7a
#
_entry.id   6b1e555306a8f32486664d012d352e7a
#
_cell.length_a   1.000
_cell.length_b   1.000
_cell.length_c   1.000
_cell.angle_alpha   90.00
_cell.angle_beta   90.00
_cell.angle_gamma   90.00
#
_symmetry.space_group_name_H-M   'P 1'
#
loop_
_entity.id
_entity.type
_entity.pdbx_description
1 polymer ?
#
loop_
_entity_poly.entity_id
_entity_poly.type
_entity_poly.pdbx_seq_one_letter_code
_entity_poly.pdbx_strand_id
1 'polypeptide(L)'
;NPISDNYLQFLVTELKPFIDQTYSVKTDQANTFIAGSSMGGLISMYAICEYPRIFGGAACLSTHWTGIYQLNDNPIPEVLLTYLKTNLPNPKNHKLYFDCGDKTLDSLYPSLQKRADVIIQKKGYTTANWTSQYFPGKDHTEKAWQERLHIPLEFLLKD
;
A
#
# COMPACT_ATOMS: atom_id res chain seq x y z
N ASN A 1 22.25 -1.33 -0.57
CA ASN A 1 21.23 -0.74 0.31
C ASN A 1 20.06 -0.34 -0.57
N PRO A 2 18.82 -0.71 -0.20
CA PRO A 2 17.66 -0.21 -0.89
C PRO A 2 17.62 1.32 -0.77
N ILE A 3 17.42 2.01 -1.89
CA ILE A 3 17.25 3.47 -1.92
C ILE A 3 15.84 3.88 -1.45
N SER A 4 15.00 2.91 -1.08
CA SER A 4 13.62 3.12 -0.62
C SER A 4 13.54 4.06 0.59
N ASP A 5 14.47 3.93 1.52
CA ASP A 5 14.52 4.78 2.71
C ASP A 5 14.82 6.24 2.34
N ASN A 6 15.77 6.47 1.42
CA ASN A 6 16.09 7.82 0.93
C ASN A 6 14.88 8.44 0.20
N TYR A 7 14.15 7.63 -0.58
CA TYR A 7 12.92 8.10 -1.24
C TYR A 7 11.84 8.50 -0.23
N LEU A 8 11.58 7.67 0.77
CA LEU A 8 10.61 8.02 1.81
C LEU A 8 11.07 9.20 2.65
N GLN A 9 12.36 9.28 2.97
CA GLN A 9 12.93 10.43 3.67
C GLN A 9 12.69 11.71 2.87
N PHE A 10 12.99 11.72 1.57
CA PHE A 10 12.68 12.85 0.68
C PHE A 10 11.19 13.25 0.76
N LEU A 11 10.27 12.26 0.65
CA LEU A 11 8.84 12.54 0.73
C LEU A 11 8.43 13.23 2.03
N VAL A 12 8.93 12.75 3.17
CA VAL A 12 8.46 13.23 4.48
C VAL A 12 9.22 14.43 5.01
N THR A 13 10.49 14.63 4.59
CA THR A 13 11.32 15.74 5.11
C THR A 13 11.45 16.92 4.16
N GLU A 14 11.20 16.72 2.86
CA GLU A 14 11.35 17.78 1.85
C GLU A 14 10.02 18.04 1.12
N LEU A 15 9.47 17.04 0.42
CA LEU A 15 8.31 17.25 -0.44
C LEU A 15 7.06 17.62 0.37
N LYS A 16 6.71 16.84 1.39
CA LYS A 16 5.51 17.12 2.20
C LYS A 16 5.60 18.49 2.89
N PRO A 17 6.68 18.88 3.58
CA PRO A 17 6.80 20.22 4.14
C PRO A 17 6.69 21.33 3.08
N PHE A 18 7.25 21.14 1.90
CA PHE A 18 7.12 22.09 0.79
C PHE A 18 5.64 22.26 0.36
N ILE A 19 4.91 21.14 0.18
CA ILE A 19 3.49 21.17 -0.18
C ILE A 19 2.66 21.83 0.92
N ASP A 20 2.90 21.46 2.17
CA ASP A 20 2.17 21.98 3.34
C ASP A 20 2.34 23.49 3.50
N GLN A 21 3.49 24.04 3.13
CA GLN A 21 3.78 25.48 3.22
C GLN A 21 3.33 26.27 1.98
N THR A 22 3.24 25.59 0.82
CA THR A 22 3.01 26.27 -0.47
C THR A 22 1.54 26.27 -0.88
N TYR A 23 0.79 25.24 -0.51
CA TYR A 23 -0.58 25.03 -0.96
C TYR A 23 -1.56 24.99 0.22
N SER A 24 -2.80 25.40 -0.04
CA SER A 24 -3.90 25.29 0.93
C SER A 24 -4.39 23.83 1.00
N VAL A 25 -3.72 23.03 1.84
CA VAL A 25 -4.01 21.60 2.04
C VAL A 25 -4.24 21.28 3.50
N LYS A 26 -4.87 20.15 3.79
CA LYS A 26 -4.92 19.59 5.13
C LYS A 26 -3.58 18.88 5.40
N THR A 27 -2.86 19.29 6.42
CA THR A 27 -1.47 18.87 6.67
C THR A 27 -1.34 17.75 7.69
N ASP A 28 -2.43 17.42 8.39
CA ASP A 28 -2.44 16.43 9.46
C ASP A 28 -2.38 14.98 8.92
N GLN A 29 -2.03 14.05 9.79
CA GLN A 29 -1.91 12.62 9.48
C GLN A 29 -3.20 12.04 8.88
N ALA A 30 -4.36 12.39 9.44
CA ALA A 30 -5.64 11.82 9.01
C ALA A 30 -6.01 12.20 7.56
N ASN A 31 -5.39 13.24 7.02
CA ASN A 31 -5.58 13.74 5.66
C ASN A 31 -4.35 13.56 4.75
N THR A 32 -3.35 12.81 5.20
CA THR A 32 -2.14 12.52 4.42
C THR A 32 -2.12 11.04 4.03
N PHE A 33 -2.20 10.78 2.73
CA PHE A 33 -2.28 9.42 2.20
C PHE A 33 -1.17 9.17 1.18
N ILE A 34 -0.79 7.89 1.03
CA ILE A 34 0.14 7.45 0.01
C ILE A 34 -0.51 6.37 -0.85
N ALA A 35 -0.30 6.42 -2.15
CA ALA A 35 -0.88 5.45 -3.08
C ALA A 35 0.11 5.08 -4.18
N GLY A 36 0.04 3.85 -4.64
CA GLY A 36 0.83 3.40 -5.77
C GLY A 36 0.43 2.00 -6.24
N SER A 37 0.90 1.66 -7.43
CA SER A 37 0.68 0.35 -8.04
C SER A 37 1.98 -0.44 -8.17
N SER A 38 1.90 -1.75 -8.14
CA SER A 38 3.08 -2.63 -8.30
C SER A 38 4.15 -2.38 -7.21
N MET A 39 5.36 -1.98 -7.61
CA MET A 39 6.41 -1.51 -6.69
C MET A 39 5.97 -0.26 -5.92
N GLY A 40 5.12 0.59 -6.53
CA GLY A 40 4.49 1.73 -5.86
C GLY A 40 3.52 1.30 -4.76
N GLY A 41 2.80 0.18 -4.94
CA GLY A 41 1.99 -0.43 -3.88
C GLY A 41 2.85 -0.94 -2.72
N LEU A 42 3.97 -1.58 -3.05
CA LEU A 42 4.91 -2.09 -2.05
C LEU A 42 5.54 -0.96 -1.22
N ILE A 43 6.00 0.13 -1.87
CA ILE A 43 6.56 1.28 -1.15
C ILE A 43 5.50 2.04 -0.35
N SER A 44 4.23 2.05 -0.79
CA SER A 44 3.13 2.65 -0.03
C SER A 44 2.84 1.88 1.26
N MET A 45 2.84 0.54 1.20
CA MET A 45 2.75 -0.31 2.38
C MET A 45 3.94 -0.09 3.33
N TYR A 46 5.14 0.00 2.78
CA TYR A 46 6.36 0.28 3.56
C TYR A 46 6.30 1.66 4.23
N ALA A 47 5.85 2.68 3.50
CA ALA A 47 5.74 4.06 3.99
C ALA A 47 4.81 4.19 5.22
N ILE A 48 3.64 3.55 5.19
CA ILE A 48 2.71 3.62 6.34
C ILE A 48 3.26 2.87 7.56
N CYS A 49 4.08 1.85 7.35
CA CYS A 49 4.77 1.14 8.43
C CYS A 49 5.90 1.97 9.05
N GLU A 50 6.72 2.64 8.23
CA GLU A 50 7.88 3.42 8.70
C GLU A 50 7.48 4.81 9.23
N TYR A 51 6.46 5.43 8.64
CA TYR A 51 6.02 6.79 8.96
C TYR A 51 4.54 6.84 9.38
N PRO A 52 4.09 6.04 10.37
CA PRO A 52 2.69 5.96 10.77
C PRO A 52 2.15 7.27 11.38
N ARG A 53 3.02 8.17 11.76
CA ARG A 53 2.63 9.51 12.26
C ARG A 53 2.45 10.54 11.14
N ILE A 54 2.88 10.21 9.93
CA ILE A 54 2.78 11.07 8.75
C ILE A 54 1.60 10.63 7.88
N PHE A 55 1.51 9.31 7.60
CA PHE A 55 0.48 8.77 6.72
C PHE A 55 -0.67 8.16 7.51
N GLY A 56 -1.88 8.69 7.31
CA GLY A 56 -3.12 8.15 7.85
C GLY A 56 -3.71 7.03 7.00
N GLY A 57 -3.21 6.81 5.77
CA GLY A 57 -3.65 5.71 4.96
C GLY A 57 -2.74 5.40 3.79
N ALA A 58 -2.85 4.16 3.30
CA ALA A 58 -2.14 3.67 2.12
C ALA A 58 -3.06 2.93 1.17
N ALA A 59 -2.93 3.21 -0.13
CA ALA A 59 -3.54 2.42 -1.19
C ALA A 59 -2.47 1.68 -1.99
N CYS A 60 -2.56 0.36 -1.98
CA CYS A 60 -1.56 -0.55 -2.51
C CYS A 60 -2.19 -1.39 -3.64
N LEU A 61 -2.14 -0.87 -4.88
CA LEU A 61 -2.75 -1.51 -6.04
C LEU A 61 -1.79 -2.56 -6.61
N SER A 62 -2.26 -3.76 -6.86
CA SER A 62 -1.45 -4.87 -7.42
C SER A 62 -0.07 -4.95 -6.78
N THR A 63 -0.02 -4.96 -5.46
CA THR A 63 1.24 -4.91 -4.69
C THR A 63 2.21 -5.99 -5.14
N HIS A 64 3.43 -5.60 -5.49
CA HIS A 64 4.46 -6.50 -6.02
C HIS A 64 5.08 -7.39 -4.93
N TRP A 65 4.24 -8.27 -4.34
CA TRP A 65 4.62 -9.14 -3.23
C TRP A 65 5.80 -10.08 -3.53
N THR A 66 6.06 -10.36 -4.80
CA THR A 66 7.21 -11.20 -5.19
C THR A 66 8.54 -10.45 -5.08
N GLY A 67 8.52 -9.12 -5.16
CA GLY A 67 9.71 -8.25 -5.06
C GLY A 67 10.69 -8.38 -6.23
N ILE A 68 10.74 -9.54 -6.87
CA ILE A 68 11.55 -9.86 -8.07
C ILE A 68 10.76 -10.79 -8.98
N TYR A 69 11.21 -10.95 -10.22
CA TYR A 69 10.56 -11.84 -11.21
C TYR A 69 10.93 -13.32 -11.05
N GLN A 70 11.97 -13.65 -10.28
CA GLN A 70 12.31 -15.04 -9.98
C GLN A 70 11.29 -15.60 -8.98
N LEU A 71 10.66 -16.73 -9.33
CA LEU A 71 9.62 -17.35 -8.50
C LEU A 71 10.15 -18.51 -7.65
N ASN A 72 11.10 -19.29 -8.19
CA ASN A 72 11.66 -20.44 -7.50
C ASN A 72 12.65 -19.99 -6.43
N ASP A 73 12.53 -20.55 -5.23
CA ASP A 73 13.38 -20.25 -4.07
C ASP A 73 13.45 -18.75 -3.72
N ASN A 74 12.37 -18.03 -3.98
CA ASN A 74 12.27 -16.60 -3.69
C ASN A 74 11.87 -16.36 -2.22
N PRO A 75 12.78 -15.87 -1.36
CA PRO A 75 12.46 -15.61 0.05
C PRO A 75 11.70 -14.30 0.27
N ILE A 76 11.61 -13.42 -0.72
CA ILE A 76 11.12 -12.05 -0.58
C ILE A 76 9.67 -12.00 -0.07
N PRO A 77 8.72 -12.80 -0.57
CA PRO A 77 7.35 -12.78 -0.07
C PRO A 77 7.27 -13.04 1.44
N GLU A 78 8.06 -14.00 1.95
CA GLU A 78 8.08 -14.31 3.39
C GLU A 78 8.66 -13.15 4.21
N VAL A 79 9.71 -12.51 3.70
CA VAL A 79 10.33 -11.34 4.35
C VAL A 79 9.33 -10.20 4.40
N LEU A 80 8.63 -9.90 3.30
CA LEU A 80 7.64 -8.82 3.23
C LEU A 80 6.44 -9.07 4.14
N LEU A 81 5.92 -10.30 4.18
CA LEU A 81 4.81 -10.66 5.06
C LEU A 81 5.21 -10.63 6.54
N THR A 82 6.43 -11.05 6.85
CA THR A 82 6.99 -10.95 8.21
C THR A 82 7.16 -9.48 8.61
N TYR A 83 7.68 -8.65 7.71
CA TYR A 83 7.80 -7.21 7.93
C TYR A 83 6.43 -6.58 8.18
N LEU A 84 5.44 -6.86 7.34
CA LEU A 84 4.07 -6.38 7.52
C LEU A 84 3.50 -6.77 8.89
N LYS A 85 3.65 -8.03 9.29
CA LYS A 85 3.19 -8.54 10.59
C LYS A 85 3.80 -7.77 11.76
N THR A 86 5.08 -7.43 11.66
CA THR A 86 5.83 -6.78 12.75
C THR A 86 5.53 -5.28 12.82
N ASN A 87 5.51 -4.60 11.67
CA ASN A 87 5.58 -3.14 11.61
C ASN A 87 4.26 -2.44 11.27
N LEU A 88 3.21 -3.20 10.88
CA LEU A 88 1.92 -2.59 10.57
C LEU A 88 1.40 -1.78 11.76
N PRO A 89 1.03 -0.49 11.58
CA PRO A 89 0.61 0.38 12.67
C PRO A 89 -0.72 -0.04 13.30
N ASN A 90 -1.06 0.61 14.41
CA ASN A 90 -2.35 0.40 15.05
C ASN A 90 -3.50 0.84 14.13
N PRO A 91 -4.56 0.03 13.98
CA PRO A 91 -5.68 0.33 13.06
C PRO A 91 -6.50 1.58 13.42
N LYS A 92 -6.42 2.06 14.66
CA LYS A 92 -7.30 3.13 15.16
C LYS A 92 -7.29 4.41 14.28
N ASN A 93 -6.13 4.78 13.74
CA ASN A 93 -5.93 6.02 12.99
C ASN A 93 -5.40 5.77 11.58
N HIS A 94 -5.57 4.57 11.05
CA HIS A 94 -5.01 4.22 9.75
C HIS A 94 -6.03 3.51 8.87
N LYS A 95 -6.02 3.84 7.58
CA LYS A 95 -6.81 3.19 6.54
C LYS A 95 -5.90 2.43 5.59
N LEU A 96 -6.28 1.22 5.19
CA LEU A 96 -5.54 0.40 4.26
C LEU A 96 -6.42 -0.08 3.12
N TYR A 97 -5.98 0.13 1.90
CA TYR A 97 -6.58 -0.43 0.70
C TYR A 97 -5.56 -1.31 -0.02
N PHE A 98 -6.00 -2.51 -0.37
CA PHE A 98 -5.25 -3.41 -1.25
C PHE A 98 -6.13 -3.89 -2.38
N ASP A 99 -5.52 -4.18 -3.53
CA ASP A 99 -6.19 -4.91 -4.60
C ASP A 99 -5.22 -5.76 -5.44
N CYS A 100 -5.77 -6.65 -6.23
CA CYS A 100 -5.07 -7.28 -7.34
C CYS A 100 -6.06 -7.82 -8.39
N GLY A 101 -5.55 -7.99 -9.60
CA GLY A 101 -6.20 -8.78 -10.66
C GLY A 101 -5.77 -10.25 -10.62
N ASP A 102 -5.85 -10.93 -11.79
CA ASP A 102 -5.43 -12.33 -11.95
C ASP A 102 -4.78 -12.63 -13.30
N LYS A 103 -4.51 -11.60 -14.10
CA LYS A 103 -3.84 -11.76 -15.41
C LYS A 103 -2.44 -11.18 -15.38
N THR A 104 -1.62 -11.63 -16.29
CA THR A 104 -0.21 -11.25 -16.41
C THR A 104 0.51 -11.42 -15.07
N LEU A 105 1.25 -10.41 -14.59
CA LEU A 105 1.98 -10.47 -13.33
C LEU A 105 1.04 -10.56 -12.11
N ASP A 106 -0.16 -10.00 -12.19
CA ASP A 106 -1.16 -10.09 -11.11
C ASP A 106 -1.59 -11.54 -10.81
N SER A 107 -1.42 -12.49 -11.74
CA SER A 107 -1.71 -13.90 -11.50
C SER A 107 -0.93 -14.51 -10.32
N LEU A 108 0.18 -13.89 -9.93
CA LEU A 108 1.03 -14.32 -8.82
C LEU A 108 0.57 -13.78 -7.45
N TYR A 109 -0.31 -12.78 -7.43
CA TYR A 109 -0.58 -12.04 -6.20
C TYR A 109 -1.76 -12.54 -5.35
N PRO A 110 -2.83 -13.16 -5.88
CA PRO A 110 -4.01 -13.46 -5.07
C PRO A 110 -3.72 -14.31 -3.83
N SER A 111 -2.82 -15.28 -3.94
CA SER A 111 -2.44 -16.12 -2.79
C SER A 111 -1.62 -15.35 -1.74
N LEU A 112 -0.71 -14.49 -2.18
CA LEU A 112 0.10 -13.65 -1.31
C LEU A 112 -0.73 -12.55 -0.65
N GLN A 113 -1.64 -11.92 -1.41
CA GLN A 113 -2.57 -10.94 -0.88
C GLN A 113 -3.47 -11.55 0.21
N LYS A 114 -4.01 -12.75 0.01
CA LYS A 114 -4.79 -13.45 1.05
C LYS A 114 -3.98 -13.67 2.33
N ARG A 115 -2.70 -13.94 2.24
CA ARG A 115 -1.82 -14.09 3.41
C ARG A 115 -1.59 -12.74 4.11
N ALA A 116 -1.40 -11.66 3.35
CA ALA A 116 -1.35 -10.31 3.89
C ALA A 116 -2.66 -9.93 4.60
N ASP A 117 -3.81 -10.24 3.99
CA ASP A 117 -5.14 -10.00 4.54
C ASP A 117 -5.33 -10.66 5.92
N VAL A 118 -4.87 -11.90 6.08
CA VAL A 118 -4.89 -12.60 7.39
C VAL A 118 -4.05 -11.86 8.43
N ILE A 119 -2.90 -11.32 8.04
CA ILE A 119 -2.04 -10.55 8.94
C ILE A 119 -2.72 -9.24 9.36
N ILE A 120 -3.29 -8.51 8.40
CA ILE A 120 -3.98 -7.24 8.61
C ILE A 120 -5.19 -7.43 9.54
N GLN A 121 -6.00 -8.46 9.28
CA GLN A 121 -7.14 -8.80 10.12
C GLN A 121 -6.71 -9.15 11.57
N LYS A 122 -5.65 -9.96 11.74
CA LYS A 122 -5.11 -10.31 13.05
C LYS A 122 -4.55 -9.11 13.80
N LYS A 123 -4.12 -8.05 13.10
CA LYS A 123 -3.67 -6.80 13.70
C LYS A 123 -4.83 -5.94 14.22
N GLY A 124 -6.08 -6.31 13.89
CA GLY A 124 -7.30 -5.63 14.35
C GLY A 124 -7.92 -4.68 13.35
N TYR A 125 -7.46 -4.67 12.10
CA TYR A 125 -8.13 -3.94 11.03
C TYR A 125 -9.46 -4.61 10.69
N THR A 126 -10.46 -3.80 10.37
CA THR A 126 -11.84 -4.22 10.05
C THR A 126 -12.33 -3.55 8.77
N THR A 127 -13.50 -3.89 8.31
CA THR A 127 -14.12 -3.26 7.13
C THR A 127 -14.34 -1.75 7.28
N ALA A 128 -14.22 -1.20 8.49
CA ALA A 128 -14.30 0.25 8.71
C ALA A 128 -13.03 0.99 8.26
N ASN A 129 -11.88 0.31 8.26
CA ASN A 129 -10.59 0.95 7.99
C ASN A 129 -9.64 0.11 7.12
N TRP A 130 -10.11 -1.01 6.60
CA TRP A 130 -9.36 -1.83 5.67
C TRP A 130 -10.29 -2.51 4.66
N THR A 131 -9.82 -2.56 3.43
CA THR A 131 -10.44 -3.34 2.35
C THR A 131 -9.39 -3.96 1.45
N SER A 132 -9.66 -5.16 0.97
CA SER A 132 -8.86 -5.86 -0.02
C SER A 132 -9.79 -6.33 -1.14
N GLN A 133 -9.53 -5.93 -2.38
CA GLN A 133 -10.40 -6.20 -3.51
C GLN A 133 -9.72 -7.08 -4.55
N TYR A 134 -10.50 -7.97 -5.12
CA TYR A 134 -10.06 -8.84 -6.20
C TYR A 134 -10.82 -8.52 -7.48
N PHE A 135 -10.09 -8.30 -8.57
CA PHE A 135 -10.63 -7.92 -9.88
C PHE A 135 -10.39 -9.03 -10.92
N PRO A 136 -11.30 -10.01 -11.05
CA PRO A 136 -11.15 -11.09 -12.01
C PRO A 136 -11.01 -10.56 -13.45
N GLY A 137 -10.06 -11.14 -14.19
CA GLY A 137 -9.80 -10.77 -15.59
C GLY A 137 -8.94 -9.53 -15.78
N LYS A 138 -8.59 -8.80 -14.71
CA LYS A 138 -7.74 -7.61 -14.81
C LYS A 138 -6.26 -8.00 -14.75
N ASP A 139 -5.48 -7.28 -15.53
CA ASP A 139 -4.04 -7.48 -15.69
C ASP A 139 -3.21 -6.45 -14.93
N HIS A 140 -1.88 -6.63 -14.96
CA HIS A 140 -0.91 -5.75 -14.32
C HIS A 140 -0.53 -4.61 -15.24
N THR A 141 -1.45 -3.66 -15.48
CA THR A 141 -1.23 -2.53 -16.39
C THR A 141 -1.80 -1.23 -15.84
N GLU A 142 -1.25 -0.12 -16.30
CA GLU A 142 -1.72 1.23 -15.98
C GLU A 142 -3.18 1.42 -16.38
N LYS A 143 -3.62 0.83 -17.49
CA LYS A 143 -5.02 0.87 -17.93
C LYS A 143 -5.93 0.18 -16.91
N ALA A 144 -5.56 -1.01 -16.45
CA ALA A 144 -6.34 -1.73 -15.45
C ALA A 144 -6.42 -0.97 -14.12
N TRP A 145 -5.33 -0.30 -13.71
CA TRP A 145 -5.32 0.54 -12.49
C TRP A 145 -6.13 1.82 -12.68
N GLN A 146 -6.03 2.48 -13.83
CA GLN A 146 -6.82 3.67 -14.15
C GLN A 146 -8.34 3.41 -14.04
N GLU A 147 -8.81 2.27 -14.54
CA GLU A 147 -10.23 1.90 -14.52
C GLU A 147 -10.80 1.79 -13.10
N ARG A 148 -9.98 1.50 -12.09
CA ARG A 148 -10.38 1.28 -10.70
C ARG A 148 -9.79 2.25 -9.68
N LEU A 149 -9.00 3.24 -10.10
CA LEU A 149 -8.33 4.18 -9.22
C LEU A 149 -9.30 4.98 -8.33
N HIS A 150 -10.52 5.24 -8.80
CA HIS A 150 -11.55 5.92 -8.02
C HIS A 150 -11.89 5.17 -6.72
N ILE A 151 -11.84 3.84 -6.71
CA ILE A 151 -12.21 3.01 -5.55
C ILE A 151 -11.30 3.27 -4.34
N PRO A 152 -9.96 3.15 -4.43
CA PRO A 152 -9.08 3.50 -3.31
C PRO A 152 -9.16 4.97 -2.91
N LEU A 153 -9.36 5.89 -3.87
CA LEU A 153 -9.51 7.32 -3.55
C LEU A 153 -10.78 7.58 -2.74
N GLU A 154 -11.92 7.02 -3.14
CA GLU A 154 -13.17 7.12 -2.38
C GLU A 154 -13.02 6.50 -0.98
N PHE A 155 -12.37 5.34 -0.87
CA PHE A 155 -12.15 4.69 0.42
C PHE A 155 -11.27 5.51 1.37
N LEU A 156 -10.17 6.08 0.87
CA LEU A 156 -9.25 6.87 1.70
C LEU A 156 -9.85 8.22 2.09
N LEU A 157 -10.53 8.89 1.15
CA LEU A 157 -11.03 10.26 1.33
C LEU A 157 -12.42 10.33 1.99
N LYS A 158 -13.08 9.20 2.16
CA LYS A 158 -14.38 9.15 2.87
C LYS A 158 -14.15 9.42 4.36
N ASP A 159 -14.96 10.34 4.93
CA ASP A 159 -15.02 10.64 6.36
C ASP A 159 -15.50 9.44 7.20
#